data_003b9c626c9c854d073817b9d498180f
#
_entry.id   003b9c626c9c854d073817b9d498180f
#
_cell.length_a   1.000
_cell.length_b   1.000
_cell.length_c   1.000
_cell.angle_alpha   90.00
_cell.angle_beta   90.00
_cell.angle_gamma   90.00
#
_symmetry.space_group_name_H-M   'P 1'
#
loop_
_entity.id
_entity.type
_entity.pdbx_description
1 polymer ?
#
loop_
_entity_poly.entity_id
_entity_poly.type
_entity_poly.pdbx_seq_one_letter_code
_entity_poly.pdbx_strand_id
1 'polypeptide(L)'
;MLERLSWKQLVLGLFIFCLPAIILSFFIGRLAWLLVVALLLALVWHGYNLLKLSDWLWLDRSMLPPSGRGGWEPIFYGIYQLQQRNRKRRRELALLIKRFRSGAESLPDALVMMTVEGNIFWCNRLAQHLLGFRWPEDNGQPIFNLLRYPDFSRYMTAGDFTYPLSIELNNSHLVEFQLMPYAEGLLLMIARDITQKRRLENFRRDFFANASHELRTPLTVLQGYLEMMQDQELGREANQKAIRTMQEQIRRMDGLVTQLLHLSRIEIGSQMDMHDVVDVPAMLALLQQEVLTLADKRYDIAFDIDGKLRVFGNEEQLRSAMSNLVYNAINHTVEGTRIVVSWSRSSQGALFKVEDNGQGISQEHLPRLTERFYRVNRARSRQTGGSGLGLAIVKHALHHYNTHLDISSTVGKGSTFSFLLPQPLVVSDIGKLIKKS
;
A
#
# COMPACT_ATOMS: atom_id res chain seq x y z
N MET A 1 -25.24 49.76 20.04
CA MET A 1 -26.33 48.78 20.20
C MET A 1 -27.60 49.39 19.61
N LEU A 2 -28.05 48.94 18.44
CA LEU A 2 -29.34 49.33 17.91
C LEU A 2 -30.41 48.64 18.78
N GLU A 3 -31.16 49.43 19.52
CA GLU A 3 -32.21 48.93 20.40
C GLU A 3 -33.33 48.27 19.59
N ARG A 4 -33.96 47.24 20.17
CA ARG A 4 -35.19 46.64 19.64
C ARG A 4 -36.23 47.71 19.38
N LEU A 5 -36.93 47.66 18.24
CA LEU A 5 -38.07 48.53 18.00
C LEU A 5 -39.02 48.44 19.17
N SER A 6 -39.10 49.50 19.93
CA SER A 6 -39.96 49.53 21.11
C SER A 6 -41.25 50.31 20.78
N TRP A 7 -42.34 49.95 21.48
CA TRP A 7 -43.59 50.66 21.37
C TRP A 7 -43.42 52.20 21.58
N LYS A 8 -42.48 52.56 22.47
CA LYS A 8 -42.16 53.97 22.75
C LYS A 8 -41.59 54.68 21.51
N GLN A 9 -40.77 54.03 20.70
CA GLN A 9 -40.20 54.59 19.48
C GLN A 9 -41.27 54.78 18.39
N LEU A 10 -42.22 53.85 18.27
CA LEU A 10 -43.33 53.96 17.32
C LEU A 10 -44.24 55.18 17.71
N VAL A 11 -44.58 55.30 18.99
CA VAL A 11 -45.37 56.42 19.49
C VAL A 11 -44.62 57.77 19.32
N LEU A 12 -43.30 57.77 19.62
CA LEU A 12 -42.48 58.98 19.44
C LEU A 12 -42.40 59.36 17.95
N GLY A 13 -42.30 58.39 17.06
CA GLY A 13 -42.31 58.61 15.60
C GLY A 13 -43.62 59.26 15.14
N LEU A 14 -44.75 58.77 15.64
CA LEU A 14 -46.05 59.32 15.30
C LEU A 14 -46.23 60.79 15.85
N PHE A 15 -45.70 61.01 17.05
CA PHE A 15 -45.66 62.36 17.63
C PHE A 15 -44.86 63.36 16.83
N ILE A 16 -43.70 62.93 16.33
CA ILE A 16 -42.80 63.73 15.49
C ILE A 16 -43.50 64.16 14.16
N PHE A 17 -44.28 63.25 13.55
CA PHE A 17 -45.10 63.60 12.37
C PHE A 17 -46.25 64.51 12.65
N CYS A 18 -46.95 64.42 13.85
CA CYS A 18 -48.06 65.18 14.19
C CYS A 18 -47.68 66.55 14.80
N LEU A 19 -46.49 66.68 15.40
CA LEU A 19 -46.06 67.90 16.10
C LEU A 19 -46.03 69.15 15.17
N PRO A 20 -45.48 69.10 13.95
CA PRO A 20 -45.52 70.25 13.05
C PRO A 20 -46.95 70.67 12.68
N ALA A 21 -47.87 69.71 12.51
CA ALA A 21 -49.30 70.01 12.24
C ALA A 21 -49.99 70.69 13.40
N ILE A 22 -49.71 70.31 14.64
CA ILE A 22 -50.22 70.89 15.86
C ILE A 22 -49.71 72.34 15.99
N ILE A 23 -48.42 72.58 15.80
CA ILE A 23 -47.85 73.95 15.87
C ILE A 23 -48.43 74.84 14.79
N LEU A 24 -48.56 74.34 13.54
CA LEU A 24 -49.07 75.12 12.43
C LEU A 24 -50.58 75.44 12.61
N SER A 25 -51.32 74.59 13.34
CA SER A 25 -52.73 74.82 13.63
C SER A 25 -53.00 76.05 14.51
N PHE A 26 -52.04 76.47 15.34
CA PHE A 26 -52.12 77.72 16.11
C PHE A 26 -52.17 78.96 15.23
N PHE A 27 -51.56 78.86 14.00
CA PHE A 27 -51.55 79.98 13.08
C PHE A 27 -52.71 79.96 12.06
N ILE A 28 -53.16 78.78 11.65
CA ILE A 28 -54.08 78.60 10.53
C ILE A 28 -55.52 78.22 11.01
N GLY A 29 -55.68 77.81 12.31
CA GLY A 29 -56.98 77.50 12.90
C GLY A 29 -57.73 76.27 12.39
N ARG A 30 -57.07 75.37 11.54
CA ARG A 30 -57.67 74.20 10.90
C ARG A 30 -57.02 72.91 11.32
N LEU A 31 -56.97 72.57 12.60
CA LEU A 31 -56.26 71.42 13.16
C LEU A 31 -56.59 70.07 12.47
N ALA A 32 -57.89 69.78 12.24
CA ALA A 32 -58.32 68.52 11.69
C ALA A 32 -57.73 68.23 10.28
N TRP A 33 -57.70 69.22 9.38
CA TRP A 33 -57.14 69.07 8.04
C TRP A 33 -55.61 68.91 8.07
N LEU A 34 -54.95 69.63 8.95
CA LEU A 34 -53.47 69.51 9.09
C LEU A 34 -53.07 68.18 9.67
N LEU A 35 -53.83 67.59 10.59
CA LEU A 35 -53.63 66.23 11.10
C LEU A 35 -53.85 65.18 10.03
N VAL A 36 -54.87 65.32 9.16
CA VAL A 36 -55.11 64.39 8.05
C VAL A 36 -53.92 64.42 7.06
N VAL A 37 -53.43 65.61 6.72
CA VAL A 37 -52.30 65.78 5.87
C VAL A 37 -50.99 65.10 6.45
N ALA A 38 -50.79 65.35 7.79
CA ALA A 38 -49.64 64.74 8.47
C ALA A 38 -49.71 63.20 8.49
N LEU A 39 -50.89 62.62 8.69
CA LEU A 39 -51.10 61.18 8.66
C LEU A 39 -50.93 60.60 7.26
N LEU A 40 -51.43 61.31 6.24
CA LEU A 40 -51.16 60.89 4.81
C LEU A 40 -49.69 60.90 4.49
N LEU A 41 -48.92 61.92 4.88
CA LEU A 41 -47.48 61.97 4.71
C LEU A 41 -46.73 60.81 5.43
N ALA A 42 -47.22 60.54 6.71
CA ALA A 42 -46.66 59.38 7.42
C ALA A 42 -46.95 58.04 6.73
N LEU A 43 -48.17 57.87 6.18
CA LEU A 43 -48.54 56.68 5.41
C LEU A 43 -47.67 56.52 4.16
N VAL A 44 -47.49 57.57 3.38
CA VAL A 44 -46.61 57.57 2.20
C VAL A 44 -45.17 57.24 2.57
N TRP A 45 -44.65 57.81 3.64
CA TRP A 45 -43.29 57.53 4.13
C TRP A 45 -43.15 56.08 4.56
N HIS A 46 -44.11 55.48 5.30
CA HIS A 46 -44.09 54.07 5.64
C HIS A 46 -44.20 53.19 4.41
N GLY A 47 -45.09 53.52 3.46
CA GLY A 47 -45.22 52.81 2.17
C GLY A 47 -43.92 52.81 1.38
N TYR A 48 -43.23 53.96 1.27
CA TYR A 48 -41.92 54.05 0.63
C TYR A 48 -40.86 53.13 1.27
N ASN A 49 -40.78 53.12 2.61
CA ASN A 49 -39.84 52.24 3.30
C ASN A 49 -40.20 50.75 3.16
N LEU A 50 -41.52 50.43 3.06
CA LEU A 50 -41.97 49.06 2.79
C LEU A 50 -41.53 48.60 1.37
N LEU A 51 -41.73 49.47 0.38
CA LEU A 51 -41.28 49.20 -0.99
C LEU A 51 -39.75 49.03 -1.06
N LYS A 52 -39.01 49.91 -0.36
CA LYS A 52 -37.57 49.85 -0.25
C LYS A 52 -37.10 48.53 0.41
N LEU A 53 -37.82 48.02 1.40
CA LEU A 53 -37.57 46.69 1.99
C LEU A 53 -37.82 45.58 1.00
N SER A 54 -38.96 45.64 0.30
CA SER A 54 -39.32 44.65 -0.73
C SER A 54 -38.30 44.58 -1.83
N ASP A 55 -37.89 45.73 -2.37
CA ASP A 55 -36.89 45.82 -3.42
C ASP A 55 -35.54 45.24 -2.95
N TRP A 56 -35.12 45.55 -1.73
CA TRP A 56 -33.89 44.99 -1.18
C TRP A 56 -33.96 43.47 -0.97
N LEU A 57 -35.09 42.92 -0.57
CA LEU A 57 -35.25 41.49 -0.36
C LEU A 57 -35.37 40.68 -1.66
N TRP A 58 -36.01 41.22 -2.70
CA TRP A 58 -36.35 40.49 -3.92
C TRP A 58 -35.51 40.86 -5.14
N LEU A 59 -35.18 42.15 -5.31
CA LEU A 59 -34.51 42.67 -6.48
C LEU A 59 -33.03 42.97 -6.22
N ASP A 60 -32.76 43.73 -5.15
CA ASP A 60 -31.43 44.19 -4.81
C ASP A 60 -30.73 43.20 -3.87
N ARG A 61 -29.94 42.30 -4.45
CA ARG A 61 -29.13 41.30 -3.71
C ARG A 61 -27.93 41.93 -3.00
N SER A 62 -27.88 43.24 -2.78
CA SER A 62 -26.77 43.93 -2.13
C SER A 62 -26.58 43.43 -0.69
N MET A 63 -25.32 43.41 -0.27
CA MET A 63 -24.93 42.94 1.06
C MET A 63 -25.17 44.01 2.15
N LEU A 64 -25.44 45.24 1.75
CA LEU A 64 -25.66 46.35 2.69
C LEU A 64 -27.15 46.60 2.86
N PRO A 65 -27.63 46.76 4.12
CA PRO A 65 -29.01 47.10 4.34
C PRO A 65 -29.29 48.51 3.82
N PRO A 66 -30.49 48.77 3.28
CA PRO A 66 -30.83 50.12 2.87
C PRO A 66 -30.86 51.04 4.11
N SER A 67 -30.44 52.32 3.90
CA SER A 67 -30.50 53.31 4.97
C SER A 67 -31.97 53.56 5.37
N GLY A 68 -32.32 53.32 6.62
CA GLY A 68 -33.60 53.63 7.24
C GLY A 68 -33.47 54.83 8.18
N ARG A 69 -34.57 55.49 8.47
CA ARG A 69 -34.66 56.51 9.55
C ARG A 69 -35.75 56.09 10.53
N GLY A 70 -35.55 56.42 11.80
CA GLY A 70 -36.52 56.12 12.87
C GLY A 70 -36.76 54.62 13.04
N GLY A 71 -38.01 54.16 13.16
CA GLY A 71 -38.36 52.78 13.42
C GLY A 71 -38.00 51.75 12.33
N TRP A 72 -37.64 52.17 11.12
CA TRP A 72 -37.26 51.29 10.02
C TRP A 72 -35.78 50.82 10.10
N GLU A 73 -34.90 51.60 10.69
CA GLU A 73 -33.50 51.28 10.83
C GLU A 73 -33.26 49.95 11.62
N PRO A 74 -33.90 49.76 12.81
CA PRO A 74 -33.78 48.49 13.53
C PRO A 74 -34.35 47.29 12.75
N ILE A 75 -35.38 47.47 11.93
CA ILE A 75 -36.01 46.42 11.12
C ILE A 75 -35.03 45.99 10.02
N PHE A 76 -34.48 46.92 9.23
CA PHE A 76 -33.49 46.61 8.18
C PHE A 76 -32.25 45.93 8.76
N TYR A 77 -31.76 46.42 9.88
CA TYR A 77 -30.60 45.87 10.56
C TYR A 77 -30.87 44.46 11.13
N GLY A 78 -32.06 44.22 11.72
CA GLY A 78 -32.45 42.92 12.21
C GLY A 78 -32.51 41.84 11.12
N ILE A 79 -33.11 42.21 9.97
CA ILE A 79 -33.16 41.29 8.80
C ILE A 79 -31.75 41.03 8.26
N TYR A 80 -30.90 42.06 8.18
CA TYR A 80 -29.50 41.93 7.78
C TYR A 80 -28.73 40.97 8.69
N GLN A 81 -28.88 41.11 10.03
CA GLN A 81 -28.24 40.17 10.97
C GLN A 81 -28.72 38.75 10.80
N LEU A 82 -30.04 38.56 10.57
CA LEU A 82 -30.61 37.22 10.32
C LEU A 82 -30.00 36.57 9.05
N GLN A 83 -29.91 37.35 7.97
CA GLN A 83 -29.27 36.88 6.74
C GLN A 83 -27.79 36.54 6.93
N GLN A 84 -27.05 37.38 7.68
CA GLN A 84 -25.63 37.13 7.99
C GLN A 84 -25.44 35.83 8.80
N ARG A 85 -26.29 35.61 9.83
CA ARG A 85 -26.27 34.37 10.63
C ARG A 85 -26.57 33.15 9.79
N ASN A 86 -27.56 33.22 8.90
CA ASN A 86 -27.92 32.11 8.01
C ASN A 86 -26.77 31.80 7.00
N ARG A 87 -26.14 32.83 6.42
CA ARG A 87 -24.99 32.68 5.55
C ARG A 87 -23.80 32.06 6.28
N LYS A 88 -23.51 32.51 7.49
CA LYS A 88 -22.45 31.96 8.34
C LYS A 88 -22.71 30.49 8.64
N ARG A 89 -23.89 30.11 9.09
CA ARG A 89 -24.28 28.71 9.32
C ARG A 89 -24.13 27.84 8.07
N ARG A 90 -24.61 28.30 6.91
CA ARG A 90 -24.45 27.57 5.63
C ARG A 90 -23.00 27.39 5.25
N ARG A 91 -22.16 28.40 5.46
CA ARG A 91 -20.70 28.28 5.21
C ARG A 91 -20.03 27.29 6.15
N GLU A 92 -20.38 27.33 7.44
CA GLU A 92 -19.87 26.41 8.45
C GLU A 92 -20.24 24.95 8.11
N LEU A 93 -21.51 24.71 7.76
CA LEU A 93 -21.97 23.39 7.31
C LEU A 93 -21.27 22.92 6.05
N ALA A 94 -21.11 23.78 5.04
CA ALA A 94 -20.40 23.45 3.82
C ALA A 94 -18.92 23.11 4.08
N LEU A 95 -18.27 23.84 4.99
CA LEU A 95 -16.90 23.55 5.42
C LEU A 95 -16.79 22.20 6.17
N LEU A 96 -17.75 21.91 7.05
CA LEU A 96 -17.80 20.62 7.76
C LEU A 96 -17.95 19.44 6.77
N ILE A 97 -18.90 19.55 5.84
CA ILE A 97 -19.09 18.53 4.78
C ILE A 97 -17.82 18.37 3.95
N LYS A 98 -17.19 19.47 3.55
CA LYS A 98 -15.93 19.43 2.78
C LYS A 98 -14.80 18.74 3.56
N ARG A 99 -14.63 19.07 4.86
CA ARG A 99 -13.62 18.45 5.73
C ARG A 99 -13.88 16.96 5.92
N PHE A 100 -15.13 16.57 6.18
CA PHE A 100 -15.52 15.17 6.29
C PHE A 100 -15.20 14.40 5.00
N ARG A 101 -15.59 14.94 3.85
CA ARG A 101 -15.31 14.35 2.54
C ARG A 101 -13.82 14.20 2.28
N SER A 102 -13.03 15.26 2.57
CA SER A 102 -11.57 15.19 2.42
C SER A 102 -10.94 14.15 3.35
N GLY A 103 -11.44 13.99 4.57
CA GLY A 103 -11.00 12.95 5.49
C GLY A 103 -11.31 11.54 4.96
N ALA A 104 -12.51 11.32 4.47
CA ALA A 104 -12.92 10.03 3.88
C ALA A 104 -12.14 9.69 2.57
N GLU A 105 -11.78 10.72 1.79
CA GLU A 105 -10.93 10.54 0.58
C GLU A 105 -9.46 10.19 0.92
N SER A 106 -8.98 10.54 2.12
CA SER A 106 -7.60 10.24 2.53
C SER A 106 -7.41 8.86 3.17
N LEU A 107 -8.49 8.13 3.42
CA LEU A 107 -8.43 6.79 3.97
C LEU A 107 -7.87 5.80 2.94
N PRO A 108 -7.04 4.82 3.37
CA PRO A 108 -6.44 3.82 2.49
C PRO A 108 -7.40 2.70 2.08
N ASP A 109 -8.68 2.80 2.46
CA ASP A 109 -9.72 1.83 2.17
C ASP A 109 -10.78 2.43 1.22
N ALA A 110 -11.37 1.58 0.39
CA ALA A 110 -12.51 1.97 -0.42
C ALA A 110 -13.77 2.09 0.45
N LEU A 111 -14.43 3.25 0.39
CA LEU A 111 -15.61 3.55 1.18
C LEU A 111 -16.82 3.76 0.26
N VAL A 112 -17.92 3.11 0.61
CA VAL A 112 -19.20 3.28 -0.07
C VAL A 112 -20.31 3.45 0.96
N MET A 113 -21.08 4.51 0.82
CA MET A 113 -22.28 4.75 1.62
C MET A 113 -23.51 4.41 0.81
N MET A 114 -24.39 3.62 1.38
CA MET A 114 -25.60 3.12 0.72
C MET A 114 -26.77 2.97 1.70
N THR A 115 -27.96 2.81 1.16
CA THR A 115 -29.13 2.42 1.97
C THR A 115 -29.10 0.93 2.31
N VAL A 116 -29.95 0.49 3.23
CA VAL A 116 -30.09 -0.95 3.57
C VAL A 116 -30.50 -1.78 2.34
N GLU A 117 -31.24 -1.18 1.40
CA GLU A 117 -31.61 -1.81 0.11
C GLU A 117 -30.43 -1.88 -0.88
N GLY A 118 -29.29 -1.28 -0.54
CA GLY A 118 -28.08 -1.28 -1.36
C GLY A 118 -27.96 -0.15 -2.37
N ASN A 119 -28.81 0.92 -2.31
CA ASN A 119 -28.71 2.06 -3.21
C ASN A 119 -27.54 2.97 -2.79
N ILE A 120 -26.58 3.17 -3.68
CA ILE A 120 -25.37 3.96 -3.43
C ILE A 120 -25.72 5.45 -3.47
N PHE A 121 -25.28 6.21 -2.47
CA PHE A 121 -25.42 7.68 -2.46
C PHE A 121 -24.08 8.42 -2.28
N TRP A 122 -23.02 7.72 -1.99
CA TRP A 122 -21.66 8.27 -2.01
C TRP A 122 -20.59 7.18 -2.02
N CYS A 123 -19.48 7.45 -2.70
CA CYS A 123 -18.26 6.64 -2.61
C CYS A 123 -17.01 7.52 -2.72
N ASN A 124 -15.90 7.07 -2.11
CA ASN A 124 -14.62 7.75 -2.24
C ASN A 124 -13.89 7.37 -3.54
N ARG A 125 -12.80 8.08 -3.85
CA ARG A 125 -12.00 7.85 -5.06
C ARG A 125 -11.42 6.43 -5.11
N LEU A 126 -11.04 5.87 -3.96
CA LEU A 126 -10.47 4.52 -3.92
C LEU A 126 -11.50 3.45 -4.28
N ALA A 127 -12.77 3.61 -3.88
CA ALA A 127 -13.86 2.73 -4.29
C ALA A 127 -14.07 2.76 -5.82
N GLN A 128 -13.94 3.94 -6.45
CA GLN A 128 -14.03 4.05 -7.90
C GLN A 128 -12.92 3.24 -8.60
N HIS A 129 -11.68 3.31 -8.11
CA HIS A 129 -10.55 2.58 -8.70
C HIS A 129 -10.59 1.07 -8.42
N LEU A 130 -10.89 0.68 -7.18
CA LEU A 130 -10.84 -0.73 -6.76
C LEU A 130 -12.04 -1.53 -7.25
N LEU A 131 -13.25 -0.94 -7.16
CA LEU A 131 -14.51 -1.60 -7.47
C LEU A 131 -15.04 -1.24 -8.86
N GLY A 132 -14.44 -0.26 -9.54
CA GLY A 132 -14.83 0.18 -10.87
C GLY A 132 -16.07 1.08 -10.90
N PHE A 133 -16.42 1.72 -9.76
CA PHE A 133 -17.57 2.62 -9.71
C PHE A 133 -17.31 3.94 -10.44
N ARG A 134 -18.37 4.55 -10.98
CA ARG A 134 -18.33 5.86 -11.65
C ARG A 134 -19.14 6.87 -10.84
N TRP A 135 -18.46 7.72 -10.13
CA TRP A 135 -19.11 8.76 -9.35
C TRP A 135 -19.04 10.11 -10.07
N PRO A 136 -20.14 10.86 -10.24
CA PRO A 136 -21.46 10.71 -9.60
C PRO A 136 -22.50 9.88 -10.39
N GLU A 137 -22.15 9.23 -11.49
CA GLU A 137 -23.08 8.56 -12.41
C GLU A 137 -23.84 7.40 -11.75
N ASP A 138 -23.19 6.68 -10.84
CA ASP A 138 -23.77 5.53 -10.12
C ASP A 138 -24.57 5.94 -8.86
N ASN A 139 -24.82 7.24 -8.66
CA ASN A 139 -25.64 7.71 -7.56
C ASN A 139 -27.07 7.19 -7.66
N GLY A 140 -27.55 6.56 -6.58
CA GLY A 140 -28.90 5.97 -6.52
C GLY A 140 -29.01 4.59 -7.19
N GLN A 141 -27.94 4.06 -7.78
CA GLN A 141 -27.98 2.71 -8.34
C GLN A 141 -27.80 1.64 -7.25
N PRO A 142 -28.50 0.48 -7.39
CA PRO A 142 -28.28 -0.65 -6.53
C PRO A 142 -26.88 -1.23 -6.71
N ILE A 143 -26.16 -1.43 -5.61
CA ILE A 143 -24.79 -1.98 -5.60
C ILE A 143 -24.69 -3.35 -6.28
N PHE A 144 -25.76 -4.14 -6.27
CA PHE A 144 -25.84 -5.46 -6.92
C PHE A 144 -25.69 -5.40 -8.44
N ASN A 145 -26.01 -4.26 -9.08
CA ASN A 145 -25.83 -4.06 -10.50
C ASN A 145 -24.34 -3.87 -10.86
N LEU A 146 -23.55 -3.39 -9.91
CA LEU A 146 -22.12 -3.09 -10.09
C LEU A 146 -21.25 -4.23 -9.56
N LEU A 147 -21.53 -4.74 -8.36
CA LEU A 147 -20.85 -5.89 -7.76
C LEU A 147 -21.67 -7.16 -7.97
N ARG A 148 -21.47 -7.81 -9.12
CA ARG A 148 -22.23 -9.01 -9.54
C ARG A 148 -21.61 -10.31 -9.02
N TYR A 149 -21.32 -10.36 -7.71
CA TYR A 149 -20.77 -11.53 -7.04
C TYR A 149 -21.88 -12.21 -6.20
N PRO A 150 -22.19 -13.49 -6.44
CA PRO A 150 -23.24 -14.20 -5.69
C PRO A 150 -23.00 -14.21 -4.17
N ASP A 151 -21.73 -14.31 -3.77
CA ASP A 151 -21.34 -14.32 -2.36
C ASP A 151 -21.62 -12.96 -1.70
N PHE A 152 -21.37 -11.85 -2.43
CA PHE A 152 -21.70 -10.51 -1.96
C PHE A 152 -23.21 -10.30 -1.81
N SER A 153 -23.98 -10.78 -2.78
CA SER A 153 -25.45 -10.72 -2.70
C SER A 153 -26.00 -11.50 -1.50
N ARG A 154 -25.47 -12.71 -1.26
CA ARG A 154 -25.84 -13.52 -0.07
C ARG A 154 -25.47 -12.81 1.24
N TYR A 155 -24.30 -12.24 1.32
CA TYR A 155 -23.81 -11.49 2.48
C TYR A 155 -24.70 -10.30 2.83
N MET A 156 -25.07 -9.50 1.82
CA MET A 156 -26.00 -8.39 1.98
C MET A 156 -27.40 -8.85 2.43
N THR A 157 -27.93 -9.92 1.80
CA THR A 157 -29.29 -10.42 2.09
C THR A 157 -29.36 -11.08 3.47
N ALA A 158 -28.29 -11.71 3.92
CA ALA A 158 -28.24 -12.33 5.25
C ALA A 158 -28.30 -11.30 6.38
N GLY A 159 -27.84 -10.08 6.15
CA GLY A 159 -27.85 -8.99 7.13
C GLY A 159 -26.96 -9.20 8.35
N ASP A 160 -26.17 -10.28 8.38
CA ASP A 160 -25.17 -10.54 9.41
C ASP A 160 -23.79 -10.05 8.94
N PHE A 161 -23.37 -8.93 9.47
CA PHE A 161 -22.11 -8.27 9.12
C PHE A 161 -21.03 -8.45 10.19
N THR A 162 -21.17 -9.45 11.06
CA THR A 162 -20.22 -9.75 12.14
C THR A 162 -18.84 -10.09 11.60
N TYR A 163 -18.78 -10.82 10.50
CA TYR A 163 -17.53 -11.22 9.85
C TYR A 163 -17.41 -10.58 8.47
N PRO A 164 -16.21 -10.15 8.09
CA PRO A 164 -15.98 -9.60 6.75
C PRO A 164 -16.06 -10.72 5.69
N LEU A 165 -16.48 -10.35 4.50
CA LEU A 165 -16.53 -11.22 3.34
C LEU A 165 -15.32 -10.95 2.44
N SER A 166 -14.55 -11.98 2.09
CA SER A 166 -13.43 -11.86 1.15
C SER A 166 -13.80 -12.44 -0.20
N ILE A 167 -13.65 -11.67 -1.27
CA ILE A 167 -13.96 -12.05 -2.65
C ILE A 167 -12.78 -11.72 -3.55
N GLU A 168 -12.42 -12.64 -4.43
CA GLU A 168 -11.50 -12.37 -5.52
C GLU A 168 -12.26 -11.68 -6.67
N LEU A 169 -11.85 -10.45 -6.98
CA LEU A 169 -12.42 -9.68 -8.07
C LEU A 169 -11.83 -10.11 -9.42
N ASN A 170 -12.52 -9.78 -10.52
CA ASN A 170 -12.11 -10.14 -11.89
C ASN A 170 -10.73 -9.58 -12.30
N ASN A 171 -10.22 -8.57 -11.59
CA ASN A 171 -8.88 -8.01 -11.77
C ASN A 171 -7.79 -8.68 -10.91
N SER A 172 -8.07 -9.88 -10.36
CA SER A 172 -7.17 -10.66 -9.49
C SER A 172 -6.80 -9.96 -8.17
N HIS A 173 -7.62 -9.00 -7.72
CA HIS A 173 -7.52 -8.43 -6.38
C HIS A 173 -8.41 -9.21 -5.43
N LEU A 174 -7.85 -9.63 -4.30
CA LEU A 174 -8.62 -10.19 -3.18
C LEU A 174 -9.07 -9.03 -2.30
N VAL A 175 -10.39 -8.79 -2.30
CA VAL A 175 -10.99 -7.66 -1.57
C VAL A 175 -11.81 -8.18 -0.41
N GLU A 176 -11.57 -7.62 0.77
CA GLU A 176 -12.33 -7.86 1.99
C GLU A 176 -13.39 -6.78 2.14
N PHE A 177 -14.66 -7.19 2.19
CA PHE A 177 -15.83 -6.33 2.36
C PHE A 177 -16.31 -6.41 3.79
N GLN A 178 -16.38 -5.27 4.47
CA GLN A 178 -16.99 -5.12 5.79
C GLN A 178 -18.14 -4.13 5.68
N LEU A 179 -19.35 -4.57 6.04
CA LEU A 179 -20.52 -3.71 6.14
C LEU A 179 -20.80 -3.39 7.59
N MET A 180 -21.24 -2.16 7.84
CA MET A 180 -21.65 -1.73 9.16
C MET A 180 -22.78 -0.70 9.07
N PRO A 181 -23.85 -0.82 9.89
CA PRO A 181 -24.84 0.22 10.02
C PRO A 181 -24.22 1.43 10.75
N TYR A 182 -24.43 2.64 10.23
CA TYR A 182 -23.89 3.85 10.86
C TYR A 182 -24.97 4.90 11.16
N ALA A 183 -26.16 4.79 10.57
CA ALA A 183 -27.35 5.59 10.86
C ALA A 183 -28.60 4.78 10.53
N GLU A 184 -29.80 5.28 10.91
CA GLU A 184 -31.06 4.61 10.58
C GLU A 184 -31.20 4.43 9.05
N GLY A 185 -31.37 3.18 8.61
CA GLY A 185 -31.55 2.83 7.19
C GLY A 185 -30.31 3.00 6.32
N LEU A 186 -29.12 3.23 6.89
CA LEU A 186 -27.88 3.49 6.16
C LEU A 186 -26.77 2.52 6.54
N LEU A 187 -26.07 2.03 5.51
CA LEU A 187 -24.91 1.15 5.61
C LEU A 187 -23.66 1.83 5.08
N LEU A 188 -22.57 1.66 5.80
CA LEU A 188 -21.22 1.96 5.35
C LEU A 188 -20.54 0.63 4.95
N MET A 189 -20.10 0.55 3.71
CA MET A 189 -19.25 -0.53 3.23
C MET A 189 -17.80 -0.05 3.17
N ILE A 190 -16.91 -0.81 3.79
CA ILE A 190 -15.47 -0.69 3.68
C ILE A 190 -14.99 -1.85 2.82
N ALA A 191 -14.29 -1.55 1.73
CA ALA A 191 -13.66 -2.57 0.89
C ALA A 191 -12.14 -2.35 0.89
N ARG A 192 -11.42 -3.38 1.35
CA ARG A 192 -9.96 -3.34 1.52
C ARG A 192 -9.31 -4.34 0.60
N ASP A 193 -8.33 -3.91 -0.19
CA ASP A 193 -7.48 -4.83 -0.94
C ASP A 193 -6.51 -5.55 0.04
N ILE A 194 -6.74 -6.85 0.22
CA ILE A 194 -5.92 -7.71 1.07
C ILE A 194 -5.02 -8.64 0.27
N THR A 195 -4.89 -8.43 -1.04
CA THR A 195 -4.11 -9.30 -1.96
C THR A 195 -2.68 -9.50 -1.47
N GLN A 196 -2.01 -8.42 -1.16
CA GLN A 196 -0.62 -8.45 -0.66
C GLN A 196 -0.52 -9.16 0.70
N LYS A 197 -1.42 -8.81 1.64
CA LYS A 197 -1.48 -9.42 2.97
C LYS A 197 -1.69 -10.93 2.86
N ARG A 198 -2.66 -11.36 2.04
CA ARG A 198 -2.99 -12.78 1.86
C ARG A 198 -1.88 -13.56 1.19
N ARG A 199 -1.23 -12.95 0.19
CA ARG A 199 -0.04 -13.55 -0.44
C ARG A 199 1.06 -13.78 0.59
N LEU A 200 1.32 -12.81 1.46
CA LEU A 200 2.34 -12.92 2.50
C LEU A 200 1.98 -13.99 3.55
N GLU A 201 0.71 -14.07 3.97
CA GLU A 201 0.22 -15.09 4.91
C GLU A 201 0.33 -16.51 4.33
N ASN A 202 -0.11 -16.71 3.08
CA ASN A 202 0.03 -17.99 2.38
C ASN A 202 1.50 -18.35 2.23
N PHE A 203 2.33 -17.37 1.87
CA PHE A 203 3.76 -17.54 1.73
C PHE A 203 4.44 -18.01 3.04
N ARG A 204 4.07 -17.42 4.17
CA ARG A 204 4.54 -17.84 5.49
C ARG A 204 4.07 -19.26 5.83
N ARG A 205 2.81 -19.57 5.57
CA ARG A 205 2.24 -20.90 5.84
C ARG A 205 2.98 -21.98 5.04
N ASP A 206 3.16 -21.78 3.74
CA ASP A 206 3.85 -22.71 2.85
C ASP A 206 5.33 -22.86 3.24
N PHE A 207 5.97 -21.78 3.66
CA PHE A 207 7.34 -21.79 4.15
C PHE A 207 7.48 -22.70 5.38
N PHE A 208 6.66 -22.53 6.41
CA PHE A 208 6.72 -23.34 7.63
C PHE A 208 6.34 -24.80 7.37
N ALA A 209 5.34 -25.04 6.52
CA ALA A 209 4.96 -26.40 6.13
C ALA A 209 6.12 -27.13 5.43
N ASN A 210 6.73 -26.49 4.42
CA ASN A 210 7.83 -27.08 3.67
C ASN A 210 9.10 -27.25 4.54
N ALA A 211 9.45 -26.26 5.38
CA ALA A 211 10.58 -26.37 6.31
C ALA A 211 10.39 -27.57 7.27
N SER A 212 9.18 -27.75 7.82
CA SER A 212 8.86 -28.85 8.69
C SER A 212 8.98 -30.21 7.96
N HIS A 213 8.54 -30.30 6.71
CA HIS A 213 8.70 -31.52 5.91
C HIS A 213 10.14 -31.84 5.59
N GLU A 214 10.96 -30.84 5.20
CA GLU A 214 12.38 -31.03 4.87
C GLU A 214 13.24 -31.35 6.10
N LEU A 215 12.82 -30.94 7.31
CA LEU A 215 13.47 -31.32 8.58
C LEU A 215 13.01 -32.71 9.08
N ARG A 216 11.73 -33.08 8.86
CA ARG A 216 11.20 -34.36 9.34
C ARG A 216 11.85 -35.56 8.64
N THR A 217 12.09 -35.46 7.32
CA THR A 217 12.68 -36.54 6.53
C THR A 217 14.06 -37.01 7.07
N PRO A 218 15.06 -36.15 7.24
CA PRO A 218 16.36 -36.55 7.82
C PRO A 218 16.22 -37.04 9.27
N LEU A 219 15.31 -36.47 10.06
CA LEU A 219 15.07 -36.91 11.42
C LEU A 219 14.55 -38.35 11.47
N THR A 220 13.60 -38.72 10.59
CA THR A 220 13.09 -40.08 10.48
C THR A 220 14.21 -41.06 10.10
N VAL A 221 15.13 -40.65 9.20
CA VAL A 221 16.28 -41.47 8.83
C VAL A 221 17.20 -41.68 10.03
N LEU A 222 17.49 -40.61 10.81
CA LEU A 222 18.30 -40.73 12.03
C LEU A 222 17.66 -41.68 13.03
N GLN A 223 16.35 -41.56 13.28
CA GLN A 223 15.61 -42.45 14.20
C GLN A 223 15.71 -43.90 13.74
N GLY A 224 15.48 -44.20 12.47
CA GLY A 224 15.56 -45.57 11.94
C GLY A 224 16.96 -46.18 12.09
N TYR A 225 18.03 -45.41 11.87
CA TYR A 225 19.40 -45.91 12.09
C TYR A 225 19.70 -46.11 13.58
N LEU A 226 19.20 -45.24 14.48
CA LEU A 226 19.35 -45.41 15.91
C LEU A 226 18.62 -46.66 16.43
N GLU A 227 17.39 -46.93 15.96
CA GLU A 227 16.64 -48.16 16.27
C GLU A 227 17.41 -49.40 15.80
N MET A 228 17.91 -49.40 14.53
CA MET A 228 18.72 -50.52 14.03
C MET A 228 20.00 -50.74 14.83
N MET A 229 20.63 -49.70 15.39
CA MET A 229 21.84 -49.83 16.22
C MET A 229 21.52 -50.34 17.63
N GLN A 230 20.31 -50.12 18.15
CA GLN A 230 19.86 -50.66 19.46
C GLN A 230 19.59 -52.15 19.43
N ASP A 231 19.13 -52.71 18.28
CA ASP A 231 18.81 -54.12 18.14
C ASP A 231 20.00 -55.10 18.03
N GLN A 232 21.25 -54.61 18.23
CA GLN A 232 22.52 -55.34 18.36
C GLN A 232 22.91 -56.29 17.19
N GLU A 233 22.20 -56.34 16.06
CA GLU A 233 22.48 -57.24 14.94
C GLU A 233 23.38 -56.65 13.86
N LEU A 234 23.85 -55.42 13.97
CA LEU A 234 24.66 -54.78 12.96
C LEU A 234 26.13 -55.16 13.07
N GLY A 235 26.66 -55.81 12.05
CA GLY A 235 28.11 -56.05 11.93
C GLY A 235 28.89 -54.70 11.86
N ARG A 236 30.23 -54.77 12.08
CA ARG A 236 31.08 -53.58 12.17
C ARG A 236 30.98 -52.62 10.99
N GLU A 237 30.89 -53.13 9.77
CA GLU A 237 30.78 -52.34 8.57
C GLU A 237 29.43 -51.63 8.46
N ALA A 238 28.31 -52.31 8.82
CA ALA A 238 27.00 -51.73 8.82
C ALA A 238 26.87 -50.60 9.85
N ASN A 239 27.47 -50.75 11.04
CA ASN A 239 27.53 -49.72 12.05
C ASN A 239 28.33 -48.47 11.58
N GLN A 240 29.47 -48.66 10.90
CA GLN A 240 30.21 -47.53 10.35
C GLN A 240 29.42 -46.80 9.25
N LYS A 241 28.71 -47.53 8.39
CA LYS A 241 27.82 -46.95 7.37
C LYS A 241 26.68 -46.18 8.00
N ALA A 242 26.02 -46.71 9.04
CA ALA A 242 24.98 -46.05 9.77
C ALA A 242 25.45 -44.72 10.37
N ILE A 243 26.61 -44.72 11.06
CA ILE A 243 27.21 -43.51 11.64
C ILE A 243 27.49 -42.47 10.58
N ARG A 244 28.11 -42.86 9.41
CA ARG A 244 28.38 -41.92 8.34
C ARG A 244 27.09 -41.31 7.78
N THR A 245 26.06 -42.12 7.52
CA THR A 245 24.79 -41.62 7.03
C THR A 245 24.13 -40.68 8.02
N MET A 246 24.14 -40.99 9.32
CA MET A 246 23.64 -40.11 10.37
C MET A 246 24.39 -38.75 10.40
N GLN A 247 25.74 -38.78 10.30
CA GLN A 247 26.54 -37.56 10.25
C GLN A 247 26.19 -36.72 9.00
N GLU A 248 25.97 -37.33 7.85
CA GLU A 248 25.52 -36.65 6.63
C GLU A 248 24.14 -35.98 6.81
N GLN A 249 23.19 -36.69 7.46
CA GLN A 249 21.87 -36.12 7.74
C GLN A 249 21.94 -34.95 8.72
N ILE A 250 22.79 -35.02 9.77
CA ILE A 250 23.00 -33.92 10.72
C ILE A 250 23.57 -32.68 10.00
N ARG A 251 24.62 -32.84 9.18
CA ARG A 251 25.21 -31.73 8.39
C ARG A 251 24.17 -31.12 7.45
N ARG A 252 23.32 -31.94 6.84
CA ARG A 252 22.25 -31.48 5.97
C ARG A 252 21.22 -30.66 6.73
N MET A 253 20.82 -31.11 7.92
CA MET A 253 19.86 -30.37 8.79
C MET A 253 20.48 -29.04 9.22
N ASP A 254 21.74 -29.01 9.65
CA ASP A 254 22.45 -27.80 10.05
C ASP A 254 22.51 -26.77 8.91
N GLY A 255 22.89 -27.22 7.71
CA GLY A 255 22.86 -26.37 6.51
C GLY A 255 21.47 -25.81 6.19
N LEU A 256 20.42 -26.62 6.36
CA LEU A 256 19.05 -26.19 6.12
C LEU A 256 18.59 -25.16 7.16
N VAL A 257 18.89 -25.36 8.45
CA VAL A 257 18.58 -24.39 9.52
C VAL A 257 19.35 -23.08 9.28
N THR A 258 20.61 -23.14 8.93
CA THR A 258 21.41 -21.94 8.60
C THR A 258 20.81 -21.16 7.43
N GLN A 259 20.36 -21.82 6.36
CA GLN A 259 19.71 -21.17 5.24
C GLN A 259 18.36 -20.55 5.60
N LEU A 260 17.57 -21.22 6.46
CA LEU A 260 16.31 -20.68 6.99
C LEU A 260 16.52 -19.41 7.82
N LEU A 261 17.50 -19.42 8.73
CA LEU A 261 17.87 -18.27 9.53
C LEU A 261 18.38 -17.11 8.68
N HIS A 262 19.19 -17.41 7.67
CA HIS A 262 19.71 -16.41 6.74
C HIS A 262 18.59 -15.76 5.92
N LEU A 263 17.66 -16.56 5.39
CA LEU A 263 16.49 -16.05 4.68
C LEU A 263 15.62 -15.19 5.57
N SER A 264 15.37 -15.61 6.81
CA SER A 264 14.61 -14.83 7.80
C SER A 264 15.25 -13.48 8.11
N ARG A 265 16.59 -13.42 8.23
CA ARG A 265 17.33 -12.14 8.47
C ARG A 265 17.20 -11.20 7.27
N ILE A 266 17.33 -11.70 6.05
CA ILE A 266 17.18 -10.89 4.84
C ILE A 266 15.76 -10.31 4.73
N GLU A 267 14.72 -11.07 5.13
CA GLU A 267 13.33 -10.59 5.10
C GLU A 267 13.00 -9.52 6.13
N ILE A 268 13.62 -9.59 7.31
CA ILE A 268 13.38 -8.62 8.40
C ILE A 268 14.20 -7.35 8.21
N GLY A 269 15.33 -7.43 7.52
CA GLY A 269 16.29 -6.33 7.33
C GLY A 269 15.86 -5.30 6.27
N SER A 270 14.70 -4.67 6.43
CA SER A 270 14.13 -3.72 5.45
C SER A 270 14.82 -2.36 5.35
N GLN A 271 15.87 -2.07 6.12
CA GLN A 271 16.69 -0.85 6.03
C GLN A 271 18.15 -1.14 6.39
N MET A 272 18.83 -1.92 5.54
CA MET A 272 20.28 -2.02 5.66
C MET A 272 20.95 -0.86 4.94
N ASP A 273 22.00 -0.30 5.60
CA ASP A 273 22.83 0.76 5.03
C ASP A 273 23.49 0.28 3.73
N MET A 274 22.95 0.79 2.60
CA MET A 274 23.48 0.56 1.26
C MET A 274 24.67 1.51 0.96
N HIS A 275 25.29 2.08 1.99
CA HIS A 275 26.33 3.11 1.86
C HIS A 275 27.74 2.56 1.96
N ASP A 276 27.89 1.30 2.37
CA ASP A 276 29.21 0.68 2.50
C ASP A 276 29.76 0.28 1.11
N VAL A 277 31.06 0.49 0.91
CA VAL A 277 31.76 0.07 -0.30
C VAL A 277 32.17 -1.38 -0.16
N VAL A 278 31.62 -2.24 -1.03
CA VAL A 278 31.95 -3.67 -1.07
C VAL A 278 33.04 -3.92 -2.11
N ASP A 279 34.12 -4.58 -1.67
CA ASP A 279 35.20 -5.06 -2.55
C ASP A 279 34.83 -6.44 -3.14
N VAL A 280 33.95 -6.42 -4.16
CA VAL A 280 33.47 -7.63 -4.82
C VAL A 280 34.60 -8.47 -5.41
N PRO A 281 35.67 -7.92 -6.04
CA PRO A 281 36.82 -8.68 -6.48
C PRO A 281 37.49 -9.46 -5.35
N ALA A 282 37.73 -8.86 -4.19
CA ALA A 282 38.35 -9.54 -3.04
C ALA A 282 37.44 -10.67 -2.53
N MET A 283 36.14 -10.41 -2.43
CA MET A 283 35.14 -11.39 -2.02
C MET A 283 35.07 -12.58 -2.99
N LEU A 284 35.10 -12.34 -4.30
CA LEU A 284 35.11 -13.40 -5.33
C LEU A 284 36.41 -14.18 -5.38
N ALA A 285 37.55 -13.56 -5.04
CA ALA A 285 38.84 -14.26 -4.91
C ALA A 285 38.81 -15.28 -3.74
N LEU A 286 38.19 -14.93 -2.60
CA LEU A 286 37.98 -15.87 -1.51
C LEU A 286 37.05 -17.02 -1.91
N LEU A 287 35.91 -16.68 -2.55
CA LEU A 287 34.98 -17.70 -3.08
C LEU A 287 35.67 -18.64 -4.09
N GLN A 288 36.55 -18.14 -4.94
CA GLN A 288 37.32 -18.93 -5.88
C GLN A 288 38.18 -19.96 -5.14
N GLN A 289 38.88 -19.58 -4.06
CA GLN A 289 39.71 -20.52 -3.28
C GLN A 289 38.84 -21.59 -2.61
N GLU A 290 37.70 -21.22 -2.03
CA GLU A 290 36.74 -22.16 -1.43
C GLU A 290 36.24 -23.17 -2.47
N VAL A 291 35.82 -22.69 -3.62
CA VAL A 291 35.25 -23.49 -4.72
C VAL A 291 36.26 -24.42 -5.32
N LEU A 292 37.50 -23.98 -5.58
CA LEU A 292 38.57 -24.82 -6.14
C LEU A 292 38.97 -25.94 -5.18
N THR A 293 38.91 -25.70 -3.89
CA THR A 293 39.14 -26.71 -2.85
C THR A 293 38.04 -27.78 -2.83
N LEU A 294 36.77 -27.36 -2.96
CA LEU A 294 35.59 -28.24 -2.95
C LEU A 294 35.46 -29.04 -4.26
N ALA A 295 35.78 -28.42 -5.37
CA ALA A 295 35.60 -29.02 -6.72
C ALA A 295 36.57 -30.17 -7.04
N ASP A 296 37.66 -30.31 -6.30
CA ASP A 296 38.62 -31.43 -6.38
C ASP A 296 38.93 -31.86 -7.81
N LYS A 297 39.22 -30.90 -8.72
CA LYS A 297 39.48 -31.09 -10.15
C LYS A 297 38.37 -31.78 -10.97
N ARG A 298 37.17 -31.93 -10.41
CA ARG A 298 36.03 -32.56 -11.10
C ARG A 298 35.35 -31.62 -12.11
N TYR A 299 35.59 -30.31 -12.03
CA TYR A 299 35.03 -29.29 -12.89
C TYR A 299 36.09 -28.36 -13.47
N ASP A 300 35.85 -27.85 -14.68
CA ASP A 300 36.64 -26.77 -15.29
C ASP A 300 36.01 -25.43 -14.92
N ILE A 301 36.50 -24.79 -13.81
CA ILE A 301 35.93 -23.56 -13.27
C ILE A 301 36.86 -22.40 -13.57
N ALA A 302 36.38 -21.44 -14.36
CA ALA A 302 37.09 -20.20 -14.69
C ALA A 302 36.42 -18.99 -14.02
N PHE A 303 37.25 -18.08 -13.51
CA PHE A 303 36.83 -16.80 -12.97
C PHE A 303 37.39 -15.66 -13.83
N ASP A 304 36.49 -14.80 -14.35
CA ASP A 304 36.83 -13.61 -15.13
C ASP A 304 36.28 -12.38 -14.33
N ILE A 305 37.19 -11.75 -13.58
CA ILE A 305 36.83 -10.75 -12.58
C ILE A 305 37.51 -9.41 -12.89
N ASP A 306 36.74 -8.34 -13.10
CA ASP A 306 37.25 -6.96 -13.12
C ASP A 306 37.73 -6.55 -11.72
N GLY A 307 39.04 -6.61 -11.48
CA GLY A 307 39.67 -6.35 -10.20
C GLY A 307 39.50 -4.93 -9.65
N LYS A 308 38.92 -3.98 -10.42
CA LYS A 308 38.73 -2.61 -10.03
C LYS A 308 37.26 -2.27 -9.76
N LEU A 309 36.35 -3.15 -10.08
CA LEU A 309 34.91 -2.89 -10.02
C LEU A 309 34.35 -3.13 -8.63
N ARG A 310 34.10 -2.06 -7.88
CA ARG A 310 33.49 -2.02 -6.54
C ARG A 310 32.08 -1.44 -6.59
N VAL A 311 31.24 -1.80 -5.62
CA VAL A 311 29.85 -1.35 -5.54
C VAL A 311 29.47 -0.93 -4.14
N PHE A 312 28.46 -0.08 -4.01
CA PHE A 312 27.81 0.21 -2.75
C PHE A 312 26.80 -0.89 -2.42
N GLY A 313 26.81 -1.37 -1.17
CA GLY A 313 25.87 -2.39 -0.75
C GLY A 313 26.25 -3.07 0.57
N ASN A 314 25.60 -4.19 0.84
CA ASN A 314 25.87 -5.04 2.00
C ASN A 314 26.70 -6.27 1.53
N GLU A 315 27.88 -6.43 2.10
CA GLU A 315 28.82 -7.49 1.74
C GLU A 315 28.22 -8.89 1.97
N GLU A 316 27.55 -9.11 3.10
CA GLU A 316 26.94 -10.41 3.44
C GLU A 316 25.85 -10.81 2.44
N GLN A 317 25.02 -9.87 2.01
CA GLN A 317 23.97 -10.13 1.01
C GLN A 317 24.55 -10.43 -0.37
N LEU A 318 25.53 -9.65 -0.83
CA LEU A 318 26.17 -9.87 -2.13
C LEU A 318 26.96 -11.20 -2.14
N ARG A 319 27.69 -11.47 -1.07
CA ARG A 319 28.39 -12.75 -0.90
C ARG A 319 27.41 -13.92 -0.95
N SER A 320 26.31 -13.81 -0.22
CA SER A 320 25.26 -14.84 -0.23
C SER A 320 24.64 -15.04 -1.61
N ALA A 321 24.31 -13.96 -2.31
CA ALA A 321 23.74 -14.07 -3.66
C ALA A 321 24.72 -14.73 -4.65
N MET A 322 25.96 -14.25 -4.68
CA MET A 322 26.99 -14.76 -5.60
C MET A 322 27.39 -16.20 -5.29
N SER A 323 27.64 -16.53 -4.03
CA SER A 323 27.99 -17.89 -3.60
C SER A 323 26.87 -18.90 -3.90
N ASN A 324 25.61 -18.56 -3.65
CA ASN A 324 24.49 -19.44 -3.98
C ASN A 324 24.40 -19.74 -5.49
N LEU A 325 24.69 -18.78 -6.36
CA LEU A 325 24.71 -19.02 -7.82
C LEU A 325 25.86 -19.93 -8.22
N VAL A 326 27.07 -19.73 -7.68
CA VAL A 326 28.23 -20.55 -7.97
C VAL A 326 28.03 -21.97 -7.43
N TYR A 327 27.60 -22.15 -6.19
CA TYR A 327 27.30 -23.47 -5.63
C TYR A 327 26.15 -24.18 -6.36
N ASN A 328 25.17 -23.44 -6.85
CA ASN A 328 24.09 -23.99 -7.65
C ASN A 328 24.64 -24.61 -8.95
N ALA A 329 25.53 -23.91 -9.65
CA ALA A 329 26.17 -24.42 -10.85
C ALA A 329 26.99 -25.73 -10.57
N ILE A 330 27.76 -25.76 -9.48
CA ILE A 330 28.54 -26.94 -9.09
C ILE A 330 27.64 -28.13 -8.73
N ASN A 331 26.61 -27.89 -7.91
CA ASN A 331 25.77 -28.97 -7.36
C ASN A 331 24.79 -29.58 -8.39
N HIS A 332 24.47 -28.85 -9.45
CA HIS A 332 23.47 -29.27 -10.43
C HIS A 332 24.03 -29.65 -11.80
N THR A 333 25.33 -29.53 -12.02
CA THR A 333 26.00 -30.00 -13.23
C THR A 333 26.69 -31.35 -13.00
N VAL A 334 27.14 -31.99 -14.08
CA VAL A 334 27.86 -33.24 -14.03
C VAL A 334 29.36 -32.98 -14.04
N GLU A 335 30.14 -33.97 -13.61
CA GLU A 335 31.61 -33.90 -13.69
C GLU A 335 32.06 -33.63 -15.12
N GLY A 336 33.11 -32.81 -15.29
CA GLY A 336 33.62 -32.36 -16.59
C GLY A 336 32.90 -31.15 -17.17
N THR A 337 31.87 -30.63 -16.48
CA THR A 337 31.19 -29.37 -16.88
C THR A 337 32.14 -28.18 -16.74
N ARG A 338 32.13 -27.30 -17.74
CA ARG A 338 32.80 -26.01 -17.67
C ARG A 338 31.87 -25.01 -17.05
N ILE A 339 32.32 -24.31 -15.99
CA ILE A 339 31.62 -23.25 -15.29
C ILE A 339 32.43 -21.96 -15.37
N VAL A 340 31.83 -20.89 -15.86
CA VAL A 340 32.47 -19.56 -15.96
C VAL A 340 31.73 -18.58 -15.05
N VAL A 341 32.47 -18.00 -14.09
CA VAL A 341 32.01 -16.97 -13.20
C VAL A 341 32.59 -15.63 -13.66
N SER A 342 31.77 -14.67 -14.00
CA SER A 342 32.24 -13.36 -14.47
C SER A 342 31.68 -12.21 -13.66
N TRP A 343 32.52 -11.20 -13.42
CA TRP A 343 32.19 -9.92 -12.81
C TRP A 343 32.77 -8.82 -13.68
N SER A 344 31.92 -8.07 -14.36
CA SER A 344 32.34 -7.09 -15.36
C SER A 344 31.52 -5.84 -15.35
N ARG A 345 32.11 -4.73 -15.82
CA ARG A 345 31.39 -3.46 -16.00
C ARG A 345 30.53 -3.53 -17.27
N SER A 346 29.28 -3.15 -17.14
CA SER A 346 28.34 -2.96 -18.25
C SER A 346 28.02 -1.47 -18.43
N SER A 347 27.41 -1.10 -19.55
CA SER A 347 26.86 0.24 -19.79
C SER A 347 25.78 0.65 -18.80
N GLN A 348 25.09 -0.31 -18.19
CA GLN A 348 23.99 -0.09 -17.24
C GLN A 348 24.40 -0.31 -15.79
N GLY A 349 25.62 -0.74 -15.49
CA GLY A 349 26.08 -1.00 -14.13
C GLY A 349 27.15 -2.08 -14.03
N ALA A 350 27.08 -2.87 -12.96
CA ALA A 350 27.99 -4.00 -12.73
C ALA A 350 27.25 -5.33 -12.90
N LEU A 351 27.73 -6.18 -13.80
CA LEU A 351 27.13 -7.46 -14.17
C LEU A 351 27.87 -8.62 -13.49
N PHE A 352 27.13 -9.40 -12.71
CA PHE A 352 27.57 -10.72 -12.26
C PHE A 352 26.89 -11.81 -13.07
N LYS A 353 27.65 -12.81 -13.52
CA LYS A 353 27.13 -13.89 -14.35
C LYS A 353 27.84 -15.20 -14.03
N VAL A 354 27.07 -16.30 -13.95
CA VAL A 354 27.54 -17.68 -13.85
C VAL A 354 26.97 -18.47 -15.02
N GLU A 355 27.83 -19.03 -15.84
CA GLU A 355 27.48 -19.84 -17.02
C GLU A 355 27.97 -21.27 -16.83
N ASP A 356 27.14 -22.23 -17.13
CA ASP A 356 27.52 -23.63 -17.22
C ASP A 356 27.17 -24.21 -18.60
N ASN A 357 27.93 -25.17 -19.08
CA ASN A 357 27.63 -25.95 -20.26
C ASN A 357 27.05 -27.32 -19.93
N GLY A 358 26.31 -27.42 -18.84
CA GLY A 358 25.70 -28.64 -18.34
C GLY A 358 24.43 -29.07 -19.09
N GLN A 359 23.58 -29.84 -18.39
CA GLN A 359 22.36 -30.43 -18.98
C GLN A 359 21.27 -29.41 -19.35
N GLY A 360 21.36 -28.17 -18.84
CA GLY A 360 20.33 -27.17 -19.02
C GLY A 360 19.03 -27.49 -18.28
N ILE A 361 18.07 -26.54 -18.35
CA ILE A 361 16.81 -26.58 -17.65
C ILE A 361 15.66 -26.35 -18.64
N SER A 362 14.57 -27.11 -18.52
CA SER A 362 13.38 -26.94 -19.34
C SER A 362 12.67 -25.61 -19.06
N GLN A 363 12.15 -25.01 -20.13
CA GLN A 363 11.45 -23.69 -20.06
C GLN A 363 10.33 -23.63 -19.05
N GLU A 364 9.59 -24.73 -18.84
CA GLU A 364 8.48 -24.82 -17.88
C GLU A 364 8.92 -24.62 -16.43
N HIS A 365 10.19 -24.88 -16.10
CA HIS A 365 10.74 -24.76 -14.76
C HIS A 365 11.32 -23.37 -14.46
N LEU A 366 11.75 -22.61 -15.50
CA LEU A 366 12.46 -21.35 -15.32
C LEU A 366 11.71 -20.32 -14.46
N PRO A 367 10.41 -20.08 -14.64
CA PRO A 367 9.67 -19.11 -13.82
C PRO A 367 9.60 -19.48 -12.34
N ARG A 368 9.72 -20.78 -12.04
CA ARG A 368 9.54 -21.34 -10.71
C ARG A 368 10.84 -21.59 -9.96
N LEU A 369 12.00 -21.49 -10.60
CA LEU A 369 13.30 -21.78 -9.97
C LEU A 369 13.60 -20.94 -8.74
N THR A 370 13.05 -19.71 -8.67
CA THR A 370 13.21 -18.81 -7.54
C THR A 370 12.13 -18.98 -6.45
N GLU A 371 11.20 -19.93 -6.65
CA GLU A 371 10.25 -20.31 -5.58
C GLU A 371 10.99 -21.09 -4.49
N ARG A 372 10.62 -20.88 -3.24
CA ARG A 372 11.23 -21.58 -2.09
C ARG A 372 10.92 -23.07 -2.15
N PHE A 373 11.92 -23.90 -1.85
CA PHE A 373 11.84 -25.36 -1.87
C PHE A 373 11.50 -25.95 -3.24
N TYR A 374 11.48 -25.14 -4.30
CA TYR A 374 11.23 -25.63 -5.65
C TYR A 374 12.46 -26.39 -6.17
N ARG A 375 12.21 -27.51 -6.81
CA ARG A 375 13.26 -28.42 -7.36
C ARG A 375 12.73 -29.09 -8.61
N VAL A 376 13.51 -29.06 -9.68
CA VAL A 376 13.18 -29.70 -10.96
C VAL A 376 13.10 -31.21 -10.80
N ASN A 377 14.01 -31.81 -10.02
CA ASN A 377 14.08 -33.25 -9.82
C ASN A 377 14.26 -33.60 -8.32
N ARG A 378 13.18 -33.94 -7.62
CA ARG A 378 13.20 -34.22 -6.18
C ARG A 378 14.06 -35.43 -5.79
N ALA A 379 14.18 -36.43 -6.65
CA ALA A 379 14.93 -37.65 -6.38
C ALA A 379 16.45 -37.39 -6.42
N ARG A 380 16.97 -36.80 -7.50
CA ARG A 380 18.39 -36.50 -7.69
C ARG A 380 18.92 -35.48 -6.69
N SER A 381 18.13 -34.47 -6.43
CA SER A 381 18.51 -33.38 -5.48
C SER A 381 18.56 -33.85 -4.02
N ARG A 382 17.96 -34.99 -3.64
CA ARG A 382 18.17 -35.61 -2.31
C ARG A 382 19.60 -36.12 -2.14
N GLN A 383 20.23 -36.58 -3.21
CA GLN A 383 21.61 -37.06 -3.19
C GLN A 383 22.64 -35.91 -3.19
N THR A 384 22.32 -34.77 -3.83
CA THR A 384 23.19 -33.59 -3.87
C THR A 384 22.98 -32.61 -2.74
N GLY A 385 22.03 -32.85 -1.81
CA GLY A 385 21.86 -32.07 -0.61
C GLY A 385 21.18 -30.70 -0.78
N GLY A 386 20.68 -30.37 -1.98
CA GLY A 386 20.06 -29.06 -2.25
C GLY A 386 18.74 -28.87 -1.50
N SER A 387 18.58 -27.78 -0.77
CA SER A 387 17.37 -27.41 -0.01
C SER A 387 16.27 -26.78 -0.85
N GLY A 388 16.59 -26.29 -2.07
CA GLY A 388 15.70 -25.47 -2.89
C GLY A 388 15.48 -24.03 -2.35
N LEU A 389 16.35 -23.58 -1.44
CA LEU A 389 16.32 -22.23 -0.87
C LEU A 389 17.33 -21.29 -1.52
N GLY A 390 18.41 -21.78 -2.15
CA GLY A 390 19.51 -20.96 -2.64
C GLY A 390 19.07 -19.87 -3.62
N LEU A 391 18.29 -20.21 -4.66
CA LEU A 391 17.81 -19.21 -5.63
C LEU A 391 16.75 -18.27 -5.05
N ALA A 392 16.00 -18.70 -4.06
CA ALA A 392 15.08 -17.82 -3.32
C ALA A 392 15.86 -16.79 -2.48
N ILE A 393 16.97 -17.20 -1.85
CA ILE A 393 17.88 -16.29 -1.13
C ILE A 393 18.46 -15.25 -2.12
N VAL A 394 18.92 -15.67 -3.30
CA VAL A 394 19.41 -14.77 -4.34
C VAL A 394 18.33 -13.74 -4.71
N LYS A 395 17.12 -14.19 -5.00
CA LYS A 395 16.00 -13.30 -5.36
C LYS A 395 15.73 -12.25 -4.28
N HIS A 396 15.69 -12.66 -3.00
CA HIS A 396 15.45 -11.74 -1.89
C HIS A 396 16.60 -10.75 -1.68
N ALA A 397 17.86 -11.21 -1.76
CA ALA A 397 19.02 -10.33 -1.67
C ALA A 397 19.03 -9.28 -2.78
N LEU A 398 18.73 -9.67 -4.02
CA LEU A 398 18.70 -8.76 -5.17
C LEU A 398 17.54 -7.75 -5.13
N HIS A 399 16.43 -8.10 -4.48
CA HIS A 399 15.30 -7.20 -4.32
C HIS A 399 15.67 -5.89 -3.60
N HIS A 400 16.56 -5.93 -2.62
CA HIS A 400 17.07 -4.74 -1.93
C HIS A 400 17.90 -3.82 -2.84
N TYR A 401 18.48 -4.36 -3.91
CA TYR A 401 19.22 -3.60 -4.91
C TYR A 401 18.36 -3.11 -6.08
N ASN A 402 17.02 -3.26 -6.00
CA ASN A 402 16.07 -2.97 -7.08
C ASN A 402 16.45 -3.66 -8.40
N THR A 403 16.97 -4.88 -8.31
CA THR A 403 17.33 -5.70 -9.45
C THR A 403 16.74 -7.11 -9.32
N HIS A 404 16.84 -7.90 -10.36
CA HIS A 404 16.30 -9.24 -10.43
C HIS A 404 17.34 -10.22 -10.98
N LEU A 405 17.09 -11.51 -10.74
CA LEU A 405 17.88 -12.60 -11.29
C LEU A 405 17.36 -12.94 -12.68
N ASP A 406 18.21 -12.82 -13.69
CA ASP A 406 17.94 -13.27 -15.04
C ASP A 406 18.43 -14.71 -15.21
N ILE A 407 17.57 -15.58 -15.73
CA ILE A 407 17.86 -16.99 -15.94
C ILE A 407 17.57 -17.32 -17.40
N SER A 408 18.60 -17.78 -18.12
CA SER A 408 18.46 -18.33 -19.45
C SER A 408 19.05 -19.75 -19.51
N SER A 409 18.30 -20.68 -20.06
CA SER A 409 18.76 -22.06 -20.16
C SER A 409 18.16 -22.75 -21.37
N THR A 410 18.93 -23.66 -21.93
CA THR A 410 18.52 -24.55 -23.04
C THR A 410 18.93 -25.96 -22.69
N VAL A 411 18.00 -26.90 -22.73
CA VAL A 411 18.29 -28.32 -22.47
C VAL A 411 19.39 -28.82 -23.41
N GLY A 412 20.42 -29.44 -22.85
CA GLY A 412 21.58 -29.96 -23.55
C GLY A 412 22.66 -28.93 -23.93
N LYS A 413 22.45 -27.63 -23.60
CA LYS A 413 23.45 -26.58 -23.89
C LYS A 413 24.01 -25.89 -22.64
N GLY A 414 23.29 -26.00 -21.52
CA GLY A 414 23.67 -25.37 -20.26
C GLY A 414 22.74 -24.25 -19.80
N SER A 415 23.15 -23.55 -18.75
CA SER A 415 22.37 -22.47 -18.12
C SER A 415 23.23 -21.24 -17.83
N THR A 416 22.61 -20.09 -17.83
CA THR A 416 23.21 -18.81 -17.45
C THR A 416 22.32 -18.17 -16.38
N PHE A 417 22.94 -17.82 -15.26
CA PHE A 417 22.32 -17.06 -14.16
C PHE A 417 23.05 -15.74 -14.05
N SER A 418 22.34 -14.63 -14.12
CA SER A 418 22.97 -13.30 -14.08
C SER A 418 22.10 -12.29 -13.35
N PHE A 419 22.76 -11.26 -12.79
CA PHE A 419 22.08 -10.07 -12.30
C PHE A 419 22.93 -8.82 -12.54
N LEU A 420 22.26 -7.70 -12.72
CA LEU A 420 22.86 -6.41 -12.98
C LEU A 420 22.63 -5.46 -11.80
N LEU A 421 23.70 -5.03 -11.13
CA LEU A 421 23.62 -3.95 -10.16
C LEU A 421 23.61 -2.61 -10.90
N PRO A 422 22.59 -1.72 -10.63
CA PRO A 422 22.45 -0.48 -11.39
C PRO A 422 23.65 0.47 -11.25
N GLN A 423 23.90 1.29 -12.27
CA GLN A 423 24.99 2.23 -12.33
C GLN A 423 25.15 3.15 -11.08
N PRO A 424 24.09 3.63 -10.41
CA PRO A 424 24.22 4.42 -9.18
C PRO A 424 24.92 3.69 -8.03
N LEU A 425 24.91 2.35 -8.03
CA LEU A 425 25.58 1.55 -7.01
C LEU A 425 27.04 1.25 -7.37
N VAL A 426 27.50 1.57 -8.57
CA VAL A 426 28.89 1.35 -9.00
C VAL A 426 29.77 2.50 -8.51
N VAL A 427 30.84 2.17 -7.80
CA VAL A 427 31.82 3.16 -7.34
C VAL A 427 32.61 3.70 -8.54
N SER A 428 32.45 4.98 -8.83
CA SER A 428 32.98 5.59 -10.05
C SER A 428 34.44 6.03 -9.96
N ASP A 429 35.03 6.22 -8.74
CA ASP A 429 36.46 6.59 -8.57
C ASP A 429 36.92 6.43 -7.12
N ILE A 430 37.88 5.54 -6.88
CA ILE A 430 38.53 5.35 -5.58
C ILE A 430 39.35 6.58 -5.17
N GLY A 431 39.77 7.41 -6.14
CA GLY A 431 40.62 8.58 -5.90
C GLY A 431 39.95 9.75 -5.16
N LYS A 432 38.60 9.78 -5.04
CA LYS A 432 37.86 10.83 -4.33
C LYS A 432 37.48 10.48 -2.88
N LEU A 433 37.47 9.20 -2.52
CA LEU A 433 37.10 8.73 -1.18
C LEU A 433 38.24 8.86 -0.16
N ILE A 434 39.51 8.77 -0.61
CA ILE A 434 40.69 8.89 0.27
C ILE A 434 40.96 10.36 0.69
N LYS A 435 40.30 11.35 0.10
CA LYS A 435 40.44 12.78 0.46
C LYS A 435 39.42 13.29 1.49
N LYS A 436 38.57 12.43 2.02
CA LYS A 436 37.53 12.81 3.02
C LYS A 436 37.59 12.03 4.34
N SER A 437 38.66 11.26 4.57
CA SER A 437 38.99 10.71 5.89
C SER A 437 40.06 11.53 6.59
#